data_d7b2a7392052dad56775090ddf038424
#
_entry.id   d7b2a7392052dad56775090ddf038424
#
_cell.length_a   1.000
_cell.length_b   1.000
_cell.length_c   1.000
_cell.angle_alpha   90.00
_cell.angle_beta   90.00
_cell.angle_gamma   90.00
#
_symmetry.space_group_name_H-M   'P 1'
#
loop_
_entity.id
_entity.type
_entity.pdbx_description
1 polymer ?
#
loop_
_entity_poly.entity_id
_entity_poly.type
_entity_poly.pdbx_seq_one_letter_code
_entity_poly.pdbx_strand_id
1 'polypeptide(L)'
;MSQIPPPPPGQPTPMGMPGGVGTNKNLYTILAWALFPPIGSLIFLFVGKDDPDVKNNAAQAVIIHGVFFIVGIVLSIVFFPVYLLWLFIWFLVWAFGLILALQANGARVNYPVLGPMVAQYVPTVEGWAK
;
A
#
# COMPACT_ATOMS: atom_id res chain seq x y z
N MET A 1 -4.67 34.99 -13.68
CA MET A 1 -4.34 33.62 -13.36
C MET A 1 -5.26 32.67 -14.14
N SER A 2 -4.64 31.77 -14.80
CA SER A 2 -5.46 30.83 -15.56
C SER A 2 -6.07 29.80 -14.60
N GLN A 3 -7.29 29.48 -14.86
CA GLN A 3 -8.01 28.50 -14.07
C GLN A 3 -7.94 27.16 -14.78
N ILE A 4 -7.32 26.20 -14.12
CA ILE A 4 -7.35 24.84 -14.64
C ILE A 4 -8.67 24.23 -14.18
N PRO A 5 -9.52 23.80 -15.12
CA PRO A 5 -10.79 23.20 -14.71
C PRO A 5 -10.53 21.92 -13.90
N PRO A 6 -11.38 21.64 -12.92
CA PRO A 6 -11.22 20.39 -12.18
C PRO A 6 -11.39 19.19 -13.10
N PRO A 7 -10.68 18.10 -12.84
CA PRO A 7 -10.87 16.89 -13.65
C PRO A 7 -12.29 16.36 -13.51
N PRO A 8 -12.81 15.72 -14.54
CA PRO A 8 -14.14 15.10 -14.42
C PRO A 8 -14.17 14.06 -13.31
N PRO A 9 -15.35 13.82 -12.74
CA PRO A 9 -15.48 12.76 -11.76
C PRO A 9 -14.97 11.42 -12.29
N GLY A 10 -14.24 10.71 -11.45
CA GLY A 10 -13.67 9.41 -11.80
C GLY A 10 -12.29 9.45 -12.38
N GLN A 11 -11.78 10.62 -12.74
CA GLN A 11 -10.39 10.72 -13.23
C GLN A 11 -9.41 10.84 -12.06
N PRO A 12 -8.21 10.23 -12.18
CA PRO A 12 -7.20 10.40 -11.16
C PRO A 12 -6.72 11.84 -11.12
N THR A 13 -6.36 12.30 -9.94
CA THR A 13 -5.76 13.62 -9.77
C THR A 13 -4.39 13.64 -10.45
N PRO A 14 -4.12 14.64 -11.32
CA PRO A 14 -2.81 14.71 -11.97
C PRO A 14 -1.68 14.89 -10.97
N MET A 15 -0.53 14.34 -11.31
CA MET A 15 0.69 14.54 -10.53
C MET A 15 1.06 16.03 -10.51
N GLY A 16 1.58 16.47 -9.36
CA GLY A 16 2.00 17.86 -9.21
C GLY A 16 0.88 18.84 -8.94
N MET A 17 -0.33 18.38 -8.84
CA MET A 17 -1.45 19.26 -8.51
C MET A 17 -1.35 19.74 -7.08
N PRO A 18 -1.49 21.05 -6.79
CA PRO A 18 -1.45 21.53 -5.42
C PRO A 18 -2.64 20.98 -4.64
N GLY A 19 -2.42 20.70 -3.36
CA GLY A 19 -3.48 20.18 -2.52
C GLY A 19 -3.04 19.05 -1.63
N GLY A 20 -2.01 19.25 -0.85
CA GLY A 20 -1.59 18.29 0.15
C GLY A 20 -1.14 16.97 -0.43
N VAL A 21 -1.77 15.90 -0.02
CA VAL A 21 -1.36 14.54 -0.38
C VAL A 21 -1.44 14.29 -1.88
N GLY A 22 -2.36 14.96 -2.58
CA GLY A 22 -2.51 14.77 -4.02
C GLY A 22 -1.22 14.97 -4.80
N THR A 23 -0.37 15.90 -4.36
CA THR A 23 0.91 16.20 -5.01
C THR A 23 1.89 15.03 -4.88
N ASN A 24 1.85 14.31 -3.77
CA ASN A 24 2.80 13.24 -3.46
C ASN A 24 2.15 11.85 -3.46
N LYS A 25 0.98 11.74 -4.05
CA LYS A 25 0.16 10.55 -4.02
C LYS A 25 0.91 9.31 -4.50
N ASN A 26 1.58 9.43 -5.63
CA ASN A 26 2.36 8.34 -6.20
C ASN A 26 3.53 7.95 -5.28
N LEU A 27 4.24 8.96 -4.78
CA LEU A 27 5.37 8.74 -3.88
C LEU A 27 4.93 8.04 -2.61
N TYR A 28 3.85 8.49 -1.99
CA TYR A 28 3.35 7.89 -0.75
C TYR A 28 2.93 6.44 -0.96
N THR A 29 2.28 6.14 -2.09
CA THR A 29 1.90 4.77 -2.42
C THR A 29 3.13 3.89 -2.59
N ILE A 30 4.13 4.37 -3.33
CA ILE A 30 5.38 3.63 -3.54
C ILE A 30 6.07 3.37 -2.20
N LEU A 31 6.20 4.39 -1.37
CA LEU A 31 6.86 4.25 -0.07
C LEU A 31 6.09 3.33 0.87
N ALA A 32 4.76 3.35 0.80
CA ALA A 32 3.95 2.43 1.60
C ALA A 32 4.25 0.98 1.28
N TRP A 33 4.57 0.68 0.02
CA TRP A 33 4.88 -0.68 -0.40
C TRP A 33 6.36 -1.02 -0.32
N ALA A 34 7.24 -0.02 -0.33
CA ALA A 34 8.68 -0.23 -0.42
C ALA A 34 9.39 -0.28 0.93
N LEU A 35 9.00 0.60 1.87
CA LEU A 35 9.75 0.78 3.11
C LEU A 35 9.38 -0.30 4.13
N PHE A 36 10.38 -1.04 4.59
CA PHE A 36 10.27 -2.00 5.71
C PHE A 36 8.84 -2.51 5.93
N PRO A 37 8.30 -3.32 5.04
CA PRO A 37 6.92 -3.79 5.24
C PRO A 37 6.81 -4.61 6.53
N PRO A 38 5.78 -4.43 7.34
CA PRO A 38 4.64 -3.53 7.13
C PRO A 38 4.80 -2.13 7.74
N ILE A 39 5.98 -1.79 8.24
CA ILE A 39 6.20 -0.53 8.97
C ILE A 39 5.97 0.68 8.07
N GLY A 40 6.55 0.66 6.86
CA GLY A 40 6.35 1.75 5.90
C GLY A 40 4.90 1.96 5.55
N SER A 41 4.17 0.86 5.35
CA SER A 41 2.75 0.95 5.04
C SER A 41 1.94 1.53 6.19
N LEU A 42 2.29 1.20 7.43
CA LEU A 42 1.65 1.83 8.60
C LEU A 42 1.92 3.32 8.66
N ILE A 43 3.17 3.73 8.43
CA ILE A 43 3.53 5.15 8.44
C ILE A 43 2.70 5.90 7.39
N PHE A 44 2.65 5.41 6.17
CA PHE A 44 1.96 6.12 5.10
C PHE A 44 0.44 5.96 5.15
N LEU A 45 -0.07 4.99 5.89
CA LEU A 45 -1.48 4.95 6.24
C LEU A 45 -1.90 6.22 7.02
N PHE A 46 -1.09 6.61 7.98
CA PHE A 46 -1.36 7.80 8.80
C PHE A 46 -0.97 9.09 8.10
N VAL A 47 0.19 9.11 7.43
CA VAL A 47 0.66 10.31 6.73
C VAL A 47 -0.27 10.66 5.57
N GLY A 48 -0.75 9.66 4.85
CA GLY A 48 -1.61 9.86 3.69
C GLY A 48 -3.11 9.73 3.98
N LYS A 49 -3.51 9.82 5.24
CA LYS A 49 -4.90 9.51 5.63
C LYS A 49 -5.96 10.38 4.96
N ASP A 50 -5.57 11.56 4.50
CA ASP A 50 -6.51 12.50 3.87
C ASP A 50 -6.74 12.21 2.38
N ASP A 51 -5.98 11.29 1.79
CA ASP A 51 -6.18 10.86 0.42
C ASP A 51 -6.72 9.43 0.44
N PRO A 52 -7.97 9.22 -0.04
CA PRO A 52 -8.58 7.89 0.00
C PRO A 52 -7.78 6.82 -0.75
N ASP A 53 -7.12 7.18 -1.84
CA ASP A 53 -6.36 6.20 -2.62
C ASP A 53 -5.07 5.81 -1.93
N VAL A 54 -4.33 6.79 -1.38
CA VAL A 54 -3.12 6.51 -0.61
C VAL A 54 -3.45 5.67 0.61
N LYS A 55 -4.52 6.03 1.31
CA LYS A 55 -4.99 5.32 2.49
C LYS A 55 -5.37 3.88 2.16
N ASN A 56 -6.08 3.68 1.06
CA ASN A 56 -6.46 2.35 0.60
C ASN A 56 -5.23 1.51 0.25
N ASN A 57 -4.28 2.09 -0.49
CA ASN A 57 -3.06 1.41 -0.88
C ASN A 57 -2.22 1.03 0.34
N ALA A 58 -2.08 1.96 1.29
CA ALA A 58 -1.34 1.69 2.51
C ALA A 58 -2.01 0.62 3.37
N ALA A 59 -3.33 0.67 3.48
CA ALA A 59 -4.09 -0.33 4.23
C ALA A 59 -3.93 -1.73 3.61
N GLN A 60 -3.99 -1.81 2.30
CA GLN A 60 -3.79 -3.07 1.59
C GLN A 60 -2.39 -3.62 1.86
N ALA A 61 -1.37 -2.76 1.81
CA ALA A 61 0.00 -3.17 2.10
C ALA A 61 0.18 -3.60 3.55
N VAL A 62 -0.47 -2.90 4.49
CA VAL A 62 -0.44 -3.29 5.91
C VAL A 62 -0.96 -4.71 6.09
N ILE A 63 -2.08 -5.03 5.48
CA ILE A 63 -2.69 -6.35 5.63
C ILE A 63 -1.80 -7.43 5.02
N ILE A 64 -1.39 -7.24 3.78
CA ILE A 64 -0.59 -8.23 3.06
C ILE A 64 0.73 -8.47 3.79
N HIS A 65 1.48 -7.42 4.05
CA HIS A 65 2.79 -7.56 4.69
C HIS A 65 2.68 -7.90 6.17
N GLY A 66 1.62 -7.44 6.84
CA GLY A 66 1.36 -7.79 8.23
C GLY A 66 1.13 -9.28 8.40
N VAL A 67 0.34 -9.88 7.52
CA VAL A 67 0.10 -11.34 7.56
C VAL A 67 1.40 -12.10 7.31
N PHE A 68 2.17 -11.70 6.31
CA PHE A 68 3.46 -12.34 6.04
C PHE A 68 4.41 -12.21 7.22
N PHE A 69 4.42 -11.06 7.87
CA PHE A 69 5.26 -10.82 9.03
C PHE A 69 4.88 -11.73 10.21
N ILE A 70 3.60 -11.79 10.53
CA ILE A 70 3.10 -12.61 11.65
C ILE A 70 3.34 -14.09 11.39
N VAL A 71 3.01 -14.58 10.21
CA VAL A 71 3.25 -15.98 9.84
C VAL A 71 4.75 -16.26 9.87
N GLY A 72 5.57 -15.31 9.43
CA GLY A 72 7.01 -15.45 9.50
C GLY A 72 7.54 -15.63 10.91
N ILE A 73 7.01 -14.86 11.87
CA ILE A 73 7.39 -15.05 13.28
C ILE A 73 7.08 -16.46 13.73
N VAL A 74 5.89 -16.96 13.46
CA VAL A 74 5.48 -18.31 13.85
C VAL A 74 6.41 -19.34 13.21
N LEU A 75 6.67 -19.22 11.91
CA LEU A 75 7.53 -20.18 11.22
C LEU A 75 8.98 -20.16 11.73
N SER A 76 9.47 -18.97 12.10
CA SER A 76 10.85 -18.86 12.64
C SER A 76 11.03 -19.63 13.93
N ILE A 77 9.96 -19.79 14.70
CA ILE A 77 9.96 -20.52 15.96
C ILE A 77 9.68 -21.99 15.74
N VAL A 78 8.71 -22.31 14.87
CA VAL A 78 8.23 -23.68 14.69
C VAL A 78 9.14 -24.49 13.78
N PHE A 79 9.58 -23.90 12.66
CA PHE A 79 10.41 -24.62 11.70
C PHE A 79 11.23 -23.64 10.87
N PHE A 80 12.43 -23.34 11.33
CA PHE A 80 13.30 -22.31 10.75
C PHE A 80 13.60 -22.51 9.26
N PRO A 81 13.88 -23.74 8.75
CA PRO A 81 14.10 -23.88 7.31
C PRO A 81 12.95 -23.43 6.43
N VAL A 82 11.72 -23.66 6.88
CA VAL A 82 10.53 -23.19 6.15
C VAL A 82 10.43 -21.66 6.25
N TYR A 83 10.86 -21.08 7.37
CA TYR A 83 10.92 -19.63 7.49
C TYR A 83 11.81 -18.99 6.43
N LEU A 84 12.96 -19.61 6.12
CA LEU A 84 13.84 -19.08 5.07
C LEU A 84 13.14 -19.08 3.71
N LEU A 85 12.41 -20.15 3.39
CA LEU A 85 11.61 -20.20 2.18
C LEU A 85 10.52 -19.13 2.20
N TRP A 86 9.89 -18.94 3.36
CA TRP A 86 8.86 -17.92 3.54
C TRP A 86 9.39 -16.52 3.28
N LEU A 87 10.61 -16.22 3.73
CA LEU A 87 11.25 -14.93 3.47
C LEU A 87 11.44 -14.71 1.97
N PHE A 88 11.84 -15.75 1.24
CA PHE A 88 11.99 -15.64 -0.20
C PHE A 88 10.65 -15.35 -0.88
N ILE A 89 9.60 -16.05 -0.49
CA ILE A 89 8.26 -15.81 -1.02
C ILE A 89 7.79 -14.39 -0.68
N TRP A 90 8.01 -13.95 0.55
CA TRP A 90 7.66 -12.60 0.97
C TRP A 90 8.42 -11.55 0.17
N PHE A 91 9.70 -11.80 -0.10
CA PHE A 91 10.47 -10.90 -0.96
C PHE A 91 9.83 -10.76 -2.34
N LEU A 92 9.38 -11.85 -2.93
CA LEU A 92 8.70 -11.81 -4.23
C LEU A 92 7.38 -11.05 -4.16
N VAL A 93 6.62 -11.25 -3.09
CA VAL A 93 5.37 -10.52 -2.87
C VAL A 93 5.65 -9.02 -2.71
N TRP A 94 6.69 -8.67 -1.98
CA TRP A 94 7.10 -7.28 -1.80
C TRP A 94 7.51 -6.65 -3.13
N ALA A 95 8.35 -7.33 -3.89
CA ALA A 95 8.84 -6.81 -5.17
C ALA A 95 7.69 -6.63 -6.16
N PHE A 96 6.77 -7.59 -6.22
CA PHE A 96 5.63 -7.50 -7.11
C PHE A 96 4.69 -6.35 -6.68
N GLY A 97 4.44 -6.22 -5.39
CA GLY A 97 3.64 -5.11 -4.86
C GLY A 97 4.27 -3.75 -5.19
N LEU A 98 5.60 -3.64 -5.07
CA LEU A 98 6.30 -2.42 -5.41
C LEU A 98 6.16 -2.08 -6.90
N ILE A 99 6.26 -3.09 -7.77
CA ILE A 99 6.06 -2.90 -9.20
C ILE A 99 4.63 -2.39 -9.48
N LEU A 100 3.65 -2.99 -8.84
CA LEU A 100 2.25 -2.56 -8.99
C LEU A 100 2.07 -1.11 -8.52
N ALA A 101 2.71 -0.75 -7.41
CA ALA A 101 2.64 0.62 -6.89
C ALA A 101 3.27 1.62 -7.87
N LEU A 102 4.39 1.23 -8.49
CA LEU A 102 5.04 2.08 -9.51
C LEU A 102 4.15 2.26 -10.73
N GLN A 103 3.46 1.21 -11.14
CA GLN A 103 2.58 1.25 -12.30
C GLN A 103 1.25 1.97 -12.03
N ALA A 104 0.85 2.06 -10.79
CA ALA A 104 -0.45 2.63 -10.42
C ALA A 104 -0.51 4.16 -10.59
N ASN A 105 0.64 4.84 -10.57
CA ASN A 105 0.71 6.31 -10.71
C ASN A 105 -0.20 7.04 -9.72
N GLY A 106 -0.23 6.58 -8.47
CA GLY A 106 -1.04 7.19 -7.43
C GLY A 106 -2.47 6.68 -7.35
N ALA A 107 -2.91 5.89 -8.33
CA ALA A 107 -4.21 5.25 -8.25
C ALA A 107 -4.17 4.06 -7.29
N ARG A 108 -5.32 3.46 -7.03
CA ARG A 108 -5.39 2.30 -6.14
C ARG A 108 -4.66 1.12 -6.74
N VAL A 109 -3.80 0.50 -5.94
CA VAL A 109 -3.10 -0.71 -6.33
C VAL A 109 -4.09 -1.88 -6.38
N ASN A 110 -3.99 -2.66 -7.44
CA ASN A 110 -4.90 -3.78 -7.67
C ASN A 110 -4.08 -5.06 -7.65
N TYR A 111 -3.78 -5.55 -6.45
CA TYR A 111 -2.92 -6.73 -6.30
C TYR A 111 -3.69 -7.98 -6.72
N PRO A 112 -3.22 -8.71 -7.75
CA PRO A 112 -3.94 -9.91 -8.19
C PRO A 112 -3.97 -10.94 -7.08
N VAL A 113 -5.08 -11.61 -6.93
CA VAL A 113 -5.34 -12.66 -5.93
C VAL A 113 -5.34 -12.13 -4.50
N LEU A 114 -4.22 -11.55 -4.04
CA LEU A 114 -4.12 -11.06 -2.66
C LEU A 114 -5.02 -9.85 -2.42
N GLY A 115 -5.13 -8.96 -3.39
CA GLY A 115 -6.00 -7.79 -3.27
C GLY A 115 -7.43 -8.13 -2.93
N PRO A 116 -8.09 -8.98 -3.73
CA PRO A 116 -9.45 -9.41 -3.39
C PRO A 116 -9.55 -10.14 -2.06
N MET A 117 -8.54 -10.91 -1.68
CA MET A 117 -8.56 -11.65 -0.42
C MET A 117 -8.53 -10.73 0.79
N VAL A 118 -7.81 -9.61 0.70
CA VAL A 118 -7.70 -8.67 1.81
C VAL A 118 -8.71 -7.53 1.73
N ALA A 119 -9.42 -7.39 0.63
CA ALA A 119 -10.31 -6.25 0.39
C ALA A 119 -11.34 -6.06 1.50
N GLN A 120 -11.85 -7.15 2.06
CA GLN A 120 -12.85 -7.08 3.13
C GLN A 120 -12.28 -6.49 4.43
N TYR A 121 -10.98 -6.55 4.62
CA TYR A 121 -10.31 -6.03 5.82
C TYR A 121 -9.77 -4.62 5.65
N VAL A 122 -9.67 -4.14 4.41
CA VAL A 122 -9.13 -2.81 4.12
C VAL A 122 -9.87 -1.69 4.85
N PRO A 123 -11.22 -1.67 4.87
CA PRO A 123 -11.92 -0.61 5.60
C PRO A 123 -11.59 -0.58 7.09
N THR A 124 -11.36 -1.75 7.70
CA THR A 124 -10.98 -1.82 9.11
C THR A 124 -9.63 -1.13 9.36
N VAL A 125 -8.64 -1.43 8.52
CA VAL A 125 -7.31 -0.83 8.64
C VAL A 125 -7.35 0.66 8.31
N GLU A 126 -8.11 1.05 7.30
CA GLU A 126 -8.31 2.47 6.98
C GLU A 126 -8.88 3.23 8.17
N GLY A 127 -9.75 2.57 8.93
CA GLY A 127 -10.34 3.16 10.12
C GLY A 127 -9.34 3.48 11.23
N TRP A 128 -8.17 2.86 11.22
CA TRP A 128 -7.14 3.15 12.21
C TRP A 128 -6.57 4.56 12.04
N ALA A 129 -6.66 5.14 10.87
CA ALA A 129 -6.07 6.43 10.52
C ALA A 129 -7.13 7.52 10.30
N LYS A 130 -8.12 7.57 11.12
CA LYS A 130 -9.16 8.61 11.03
C LYS A 130 -8.69 9.96 11.54
#